data_ff12eda860dc4ca1ffc9b26f53502133
#
_entry.id   ff12eda860dc4ca1ffc9b26f53502133
#
_cell.length_a   1.000
_cell.length_b   1.000
_cell.length_c   1.000
_cell.angle_alpha   90.00
_cell.angle_beta   90.00
_cell.angle_gamma   90.00
#
_symmetry.space_group_name_H-M   'P 1'
#
loop_
_entity.id
_entity.type
_entity.pdbx_description
1 polymer ?
#
loop_
_entity_poly.entity_id
_entity_poly.type
_entity_poly.pdbx_seq_one_letter_code
_entity_poly.pdbx_strand_id
1 'polypeptide(L)'
;TCNQAFFYEDRNFIEAYGEVSLKQGDTLNLKANYLEYNGDTRLVFAKGNVILNEPESDLYTESIYFDRNLQEGFYTNKGKLIRNITDTIYSLKGTFFAKEKKYRFEKEVDLRTPKYNIYSDVLNYFTESGKSYFYGPTDIITDDSKIYCEIGFYDTENDNGYFIKNSKIDFEEYKINGDSIYFDQSRNYASATNNIKILDTINKTLTTGHYAEIHRSIDSMFVKKRALIASFKEKDTTYIHGESIIITGKENEQIIRAFMNGKILRNNLSGKCDSIHFSQLTGIAQLINKQNSFNERSRKIKKPILWSNKSQITGDSIHIKFDTDKNIIDSLFVFDNAFIIEKDTLEIGFNQISGKRLNGNFIDGKLKEVDIIKNAESIYFLRNSENELIGIDKSKSAKIKILLNEQSIESFTKMNQIDGKVYPEEKFDAKLRILKGFYFREDEIIKEIRDLFKGDKKIKKIKINQLQN
;
A
#
# COMPACT_ATOMS: atom_id res chain seq x y z
N THR A 1 7.13 -39.83 -45.05
CA THR A 1 8.03 -39.81 -46.20
C THR A 1 9.47 -39.61 -45.70
N CYS A 2 10.45 -40.17 -46.42
CA CYS A 2 11.88 -40.04 -46.15
C CYS A 2 12.66 -40.45 -47.41
N ASN A 3 13.98 -40.22 -47.40
CA ASN A 3 14.84 -40.68 -48.56
C ASN A 3 15.16 -42.17 -48.45
N GLN A 4 15.35 -42.68 -47.21
CA GLN A 4 15.67 -44.10 -46.99
C GLN A 4 15.03 -44.56 -45.67
N ALA A 5 14.49 -45.77 -45.61
CA ALA A 5 13.97 -46.36 -44.40
C ALA A 5 14.36 -47.83 -44.28
N PHE A 6 14.62 -48.28 -43.06
CA PHE A 6 14.86 -49.65 -42.67
C PHE A 6 13.80 -50.12 -41.69
N PHE A 7 13.22 -51.28 -41.91
CA PHE A 7 12.30 -51.94 -40.99
C PHE A 7 12.94 -53.23 -40.47
N TYR A 8 13.04 -53.34 -39.15
CA TYR A 8 13.60 -54.53 -38.49
C TYR A 8 12.42 -55.31 -37.87
N GLU A 9 11.98 -56.34 -38.56
CA GLU A 9 10.77 -57.10 -38.21
C GLU A 9 10.91 -57.78 -36.83
N ASP A 10 12.11 -58.32 -36.52
CA ASP A 10 12.43 -58.99 -35.27
C ASP A 10 12.35 -58.09 -34.00
N ARG A 11 12.49 -56.80 -34.20
CA ARG A 11 12.49 -55.79 -33.12
C ARG A 11 11.34 -54.81 -33.21
N ASN A 12 10.43 -55.00 -34.15
CA ASN A 12 9.33 -54.08 -34.46
C ASN A 12 9.81 -52.61 -34.50
N PHE A 13 10.89 -52.35 -35.23
CA PHE A 13 11.62 -51.10 -35.17
C PHE A 13 11.85 -50.51 -36.57
N ILE A 14 11.67 -49.20 -36.70
CA ILE A 14 11.85 -48.46 -37.95
C ILE A 14 12.92 -47.40 -37.77
N GLU A 15 13.83 -47.28 -38.71
CA GLU A 15 14.74 -46.15 -38.88
C GLU A 15 14.47 -45.45 -40.21
N ALA A 16 14.45 -44.14 -40.22
CA ALA A 16 14.26 -43.33 -41.42
C ALA A 16 15.31 -42.21 -41.49
N TYR A 17 15.83 -41.99 -42.65
CA TYR A 17 16.93 -41.07 -42.92
C TYR A 17 16.58 -40.12 -44.07
N GLY A 18 17.02 -38.85 -43.93
CA GLY A 18 16.97 -37.80 -44.95
C GLY A 18 15.54 -37.29 -45.20
N GLU A 19 15.32 -36.01 -44.96
CA GLU A 19 14.05 -35.32 -45.17
C GLU A 19 12.83 -36.08 -44.62
N VAL A 20 12.97 -36.63 -43.43
CA VAL A 20 11.91 -37.41 -42.78
C VAL A 20 10.73 -36.51 -42.44
N SER A 21 9.52 -36.95 -42.83
CA SER A 21 8.27 -36.32 -42.46
C SER A 21 7.28 -37.36 -41.95
N LEU A 22 6.87 -37.20 -40.66
CA LEU A 22 5.87 -38.02 -40.00
C LEU A 22 4.63 -37.17 -39.72
N LYS A 23 3.47 -37.61 -40.20
CA LYS A 23 2.19 -36.95 -39.96
C LYS A 23 1.32 -37.80 -39.05
N GLN A 24 0.65 -37.13 -38.08
CA GLN A 24 -0.37 -37.73 -37.23
C GLN A 24 -1.66 -36.93 -37.35
N GLY A 25 -2.65 -37.47 -38.02
CA GLY A 25 -3.85 -36.74 -38.42
C GLY A 25 -3.53 -35.56 -39.33
N ASP A 26 -4.40 -34.53 -39.27
CA ASP A 26 -4.22 -33.30 -40.04
C ASP A 26 -3.54 -32.19 -39.24
N THR A 27 -3.25 -32.44 -37.96
CA THR A 27 -2.86 -31.39 -36.98
C THR A 27 -1.39 -31.43 -36.56
N LEU A 28 -0.71 -32.58 -36.67
CA LEU A 28 0.66 -32.71 -36.21
C LEU A 28 1.57 -33.22 -37.36
N ASN A 29 2.63 -32.47 -37.67
CA ASN A 29 3.62 -32.86 -38.64
C ASN A 29 5.04 -32.67 -38.05
N LEU A 30 5.76 -33.78 -37.90
CA LEU A 30 7.15 -33.81 -37.44
C LEU A 30 8.09 -33.94 -38.66
N LYS A 31 9.04 -33.04 -38.80
CA LYS A 31 10.12 -33.08 -39.78
C LYS A 31 11.46 -33.23 -39.07
N ALA A 32 12.37 -34.04 -39.65
CA ALA A 32 13.71 -34.25 -39.11
C ALA A 32 14.67 -34.82 -40.15
N ASN A 33 15.98 -34.84 -39.89
CA ASN A 33 16.95 -35.55 -40.74
C ASN A 33 17.01 -37.05 -40.45
N TYR A 34 16.70 -37.44 -39.22
CA TYR A 34 16.67 -38.81 -38.73
C TYR A 34 15.46 -39.04 -37.85
N LEU A 35 14.85 -40.21 -37.95
CA LEU A 35 13.75 -40.65 -37.09
C LEU A 35 13.84 -42.15 -36.84
N GLU A 36 13.61 -42.56 -35.61
CA GLU A 36 13.39 -43.95 -35.23
C GLU A 36 12.03 -44.11 -34.54
N TYR A 37 11.42 -45.25 -34.74
CA TYR A 37 10.17 -45.63 -34.12
C TYR A 37 10.24 -47.08 -33.63
N ASN A 38 9.97 -47.23 -32.33
CA ASN A 38 9.82 -48.54 -31.72
C ASN A 38 8.33 -48.88 -31.61
N GLY A 39 7.88 -49.91 -32.33
CA GLY A 39 6.48 -50.30 -32.40
C GLY A 39 5.96 -50.91 -31.09
N ASP A 40 6.82 -51.56 -30.29
CA ASP A 40 6.44 -52.19 -29.01
C ASP A 40 6.21 -51.15 -27.94
N THR A 41 7.11 -50.20 -27.79
CA THR A 41 7.01 -49.10 -26.81
C THR A 41 6.18 -47.93 -27.32
N ARG A 42 5.99 -47.81 -28.64
CA ARG A 42 5.38 -46.69 -29.38
C ARG A 42 6.09 -45.36 -29.18
N LEU A 43 7.38 -45.40 -28.90
CA LEU A 43 8.25 -44.24 -28.81
C LEU A 43 8.80 -43.84 -30.17
N VAL A 44 8.75 -42.55 -30.46
CA VAL A 44 9.42 -41.90 -31.60
C VAL A 44 10.59 -41.11 -31.06
N PHE A 45 11.76 -41.20 -31.69
CA PHE A 45 12.86 -40.28 -31.51
C PHE A 45 13.21 -39.65 -32.84
N ALA A 46 13.36 -38.32 -32.86
CA ALA A 46 13.76 -37.60 -34.05
C ALA A 46 14.96 -36.70 -33.74
N LYS A 47 15.88 -36.57 -34.70
CA LYS A 47 17.11 -35.78 -34.54
C LYS A 47 17.49 -35.07 -35.85
N GLY A 48 18.18 -33.94 -35.69
CA GLY A 48 18.71 -33.10 -36.77
C GLY A 48 17.65 -32.20 -37.38
N ASN A 49 17.71 -30.90 -37.08
CA ASN A 49 16.79 -29.87 -37.58
C ASN A 49 15.32 -30.24 -37.35
N VAL A 50 14.98 -30.71 -36.15
CA VAL A 50 13.61 -31.14 -35.86
C VAL A 50 12.66 -29.94 -35.86
N ILE A 51 11.56 -30.08 -36.61
CA ILE A 51 10.45 -29.12 -36.62
C ILE A 51 9.17 -29.88 -36.32
N LEU A 52 8.48 -29.51 -35.27
CA LEU A 52 7.13 -29.99 -34.95
C LEU A 52 6.14 -28.89 -35.29
N ASN A 53 5.38 -29.11 -36.38
CA ASN A 53 4.37 -28.15 -36.81
C ASN A 53 2.99 -28.53 -36.26
N GLU A 54 2.32 -27.55 -35.66
CA GLU A 54 0.91 -27.57 -35.28
C GLU A 54 0.17 -26.43 -36.00
N PRO A 55 -1.16 -26.39 -35.98
CA PRO A 55 -1.92 -25.34 -36.70
C PRO A 55 -1.55 -23.92 -36.34
N GLU A 56 -1.19 -23.65 -35.07
CA GLU A 56 -0.91 -22.31 -34.55
C GLU A 56 0.52 -22.10 -34.06
N SER A 57 1.37 -23.16 -34.07
CA SER A 57 2.73 -23.07 -33.54
C SER A 57 3.71 -24.02 -34.20
N ASP A 58 4.96 -23.60 -34.29
CA ASP A 58 6.09 -24.37 -34.77
C ASP A 58 7.16 -24.49 -33.68
N LEU A 59 7.48 -25.73 -33.28
CA LEU A 59 8.57 -26.00 -32.34
C LEU A 59 9.82 -26.45 -33.13
N TYR A 60 10.93 -25.77 -32.88
CA TYR A 60 12.26 -26.06 -33.44
C TYR A 60 13.17 -26.58 -32.31
N THR A 61 13.83 -27.73 -32.54
CA THR A 61 14.83 -28.29 -31.61
C THR A 61 15.82 -29.19 -32.36
N GLU A 62 16.93 -29.54 -31.72
CA GLU A 62 17.90 -30.48 -32.31
C GLU A 62 17.42 -31.94 -32.23
N SER A 63 16.72 -32.31 -31.16
CA SER A 63 16.11 -33.63 -31.02
C SER A 63 14.87 -33.62 -30.15
N ILE A 64 13.95 -34.52 -30.41
CA ILE A 64 12.71 -34.70 -29.66
C ILE A 64 12.38 -36.18 -29.49
N TYR A 65 11.85 -36.52 -28.32
CA TYR A 65 11.18 -37.79 -28.07
C TYR A 65 9.66 -37.55 -28.09
N PHE A 66 8.91 -38.50 -28.64
CA PHE A 66 7.45 -38.46 -28.64
C PHE A 66 6.87 -39.80 -28.23
N ASP A 67 6.11 -39.85 -27.14
CA ASP A 67 5.39 -41.02 -26.67
C ASP A 67 3.97 -41.01 -27.25
N ARG A 68 3.68 -41.94 -28.17
CA ARG A 68 2.37 -42.04 -28.81
C ARG A 68 1.27 -42.59 -27.88
N ASN A 69 1.63 -43.27 -26.79
CA ASN A 69 0.64 -43.72 -25.80
C ASN A 69 0.16 -42.60 -24.94
N LEU A 70 1.08 -41.78 -24.42
CA LEU A 70 0.80 -40.63 -23.60
C LEU A 70 0.34 -39.43 -24.41
N GLN A 71 0.72 -39.36 -25.69
CA GLN A 71 0.58 -38.18 -26.56
C GLN A 71 1.39 -37.00 -26.05
N GLU A 72 2.65 -37.27 -25.64
CA GLU A 72 3.58 -36.32 -25.08
C GLU A 72 4.90 -36.30 -25.85
N GLY A 73 5.37 -35.10 -26.17
CA GLY A 73 6.69 -34.89 -26.76
C GLY A 73 7.59 -34.10 -25.85
N PHE A 74 8.89 -34.44 -25.77
CA PHE A 74 9.83 -33.68 -24.95
C PHE A 74 11.20 -33.52 -25.61
N TYR A 75 11.85 -32.39 -25.30
CA TYR A 75 13.23 -32.11 -25.64
C TYR A 75 14.04 -31.67 -24.41
N THR A 76 15.36 -31.87 -24.43
CA THR A 76 16.26 -31.57 -23.31
C THR A 76 17.49 -30.73 -23.71
N ASN A 77 17.57 -30.30 -24.95
CA ASN A 77 18.74 -29.68 -25.57
C ASN A 77 18.42 -28.41 -26.35
N LYS A 78 17.72 -27.49 -25.72
CA LYS A 78 17.19 -26.24 -26.26
C LYS A 78 16.07 -26.44 -27.29
N GLY A 79 15.07 -25.57 -27.15
CA GLY A 79 13.96 -25.48 -28.08
C GLY A 79 13.52 -24.03 -28.27
N LYS A 80 12.93 -23.81 -29.45
CA LYS A 80 12.33 -22.53 -29.82
C LYS A 80 10.93 -22.80 -30.33
N LEU A 81 9.90 -22.30 -29.62
CA LEU A 81 8.52 -22.31 -30.12
C LEU A 81 8.20 -20.96 -30.74
N ILE A 82 7.61 -20.93 -31.91
CA ILE A 82 7.07 -19.74 -32.57
C ILE A 82 5.55 -19.89 -32.65
N ARG A 83 4.79 -18.92 -32.19
CA ARG A 83 3.34 -18.84 -32.30
C ARG A 83 2.93 -17.52 -32.97
N ASN A 84 1.89 -17.55 -33.79
CA ASN A 84 1.33 -16.37 -34.45
C ASN A 84 2.39 -15.47 -35.12
N ILE A 85 3.51 -16.05 -35.58
CA ILE A 85 4.64 -15.35 -36.24
C ILE A 85 5.43 -14.43 -35.29
N THR A 86 4.82 -13.86 -34.27
CA THR A 86 5.39 -12.81 -33.41
C THR A 86 5.86 -13.31 -32.06
N ASP A 87 5.17 -14.29 -31.48
CA ASP A 87 5.46 -14.78 -30.13
C ASP A 87 6.51 -15.90 -30.21
N THR A 88 7.59 -15.74 -29.48
CA THR A 88 8.69 -16.69 -29.47
C THR A 88 9.02 -17.10 -28.02
N ILE A 89 9.12 -18.41 -27.78
CA ILE A 89 9.52 -18.97 -26.48
C ILE A 89 10.80 -19.79 -26.66
N TYR A 90 11.82 -19.47 -25.86
CA TYR A 90 13.06 -20.25 -25.75
C TYR A 90 13.09 -20.97 -24.41
N SER A 91 13.64 -22.19 -24.37
CA SER A 91 13.96 -22.88 -23.11
C SER A 91 15.00 -23.98 -23.33
N LEU A 92 15.66 -24.43 -22.25
CA LEU A 92 16.58 -25.55 -22.30
C LEU A 92 15.85 -26.89 -22.39
N LYS A 93 14.67 -27.00 -21.77
CA LYS A 93 13.81 -28.18 -21.80
C LYS A 93 12.37 -27.79 -22.07
N GLY A 94 11.67 -28.65 -22.76
CA GLY A 94 10.24 -28.50 -22.96
C GLY A 94 9.54 -29.84 -23.12
N THR A 95 8.29 -29.86 -22.65
CA THR A 95 7.36 -30.98 -22.83
C THR A 95 6.09 -30.45 -23.45
N PHE A 96 5.67 -31.09 -24.52
CA PHE A 96 4.42 -30.85 -25.23
C PHE A 96 3.38 -31.90 -24.85
N PHE A 97 2.22 -31.47 -24.39
CA PHE A 97 1.06 -32.31 -24.04
C PHE A 97 -0.02 -32.12 -25.11
N ALA A 98 -0.04 -32.99 -26.10
CA ALA A 98 -0.92 -32.82 -27.26
C ALA A 98 -2.41 -32.84 -26.91
N LYS A 99 -2.83 -33.67 -25.93
CA LYS A 99 -4.23 -33.72 -25.45
C LYS A 99 -4.68 -32.46 -24.77
N GLU A 100 -3.77 -31.79 -24.04
CA GLU A 100 -4.05 -30.60 -23.26
C GLU A 100 -3.78 -29.31 -24.02
N LYS A 101 -3.16 -29.42 -25.23
CA LYS A 101 -2.68 -28.28 -26.03
C LYS A 101 -1.85 -27.31 -25.19
N LYS A 102 -0.93 -27.89 -24.43
CA LYS A 102 -0.11 -27.23 -23.44
C LYS A 102 1.34 -27.55 -23.65
N TYR A 103 2.19 -26.54 -23.53
CA TYR A 103 3.64 -26.69 -23.36
C TYR A 103 4.03 -26.43 -21.93
N ARG A 104 4.99 -27.20 -21.41
CA ARG A 104 5.72 -26.92 -20.19
C ARG A 104 7.18 -26.67 -20.56
N PHE A 105 7.62 -25.44 -20.36
CA PHE A 105 9.00 -25.03 -20.56
C PHE A 105 9.71 -24.96 -19.22
N GLU A 106 10.97 -25.41 -19.19
CA GLU A 106 11.77 -25.47 -17.97
C GLU A 106 13.20 -25.03 -18.26
N LYS A 107 13.78 -24.31 -17.30
CA LYS A 107 15.13 -23.74 -17.32
C LYS A 107 15.34 -22.68 -18.39
N GLU A 108 15.73 -21.50 -17.94
CA GLU A 108 16.03 -20.37 -18.82
C GLU A 108 14.91 -20.08 -19.82
N VAL A 109 13.66 -20.06 -19.33
CA VAL A 109 12.51 -19.75 -20.17
C VAL A 109 12.50 -18.26 -20.50
N ASP A 110 12.46 -17.94 -21.80
CA ASP A 110 12.43 -16.58 -22.34
C ASP A 110 11.30 -16.50 -23.38
N LEU A 111 10.14 -15.95 -22.96
CA LEU A 111 8.99 -15.68 -23.82
C LEU A 111 9.06 -14.22 -24.27
N ARG A 112 9.08 -14.00 -25.57
CA ARG A 112 9.10 -12.69 -26.21
C ARG A 112 7.87 -12.48 -27.06
N THR A 113 7.19 -11.38 -26.83
CA THR A 113 6.07 -10.91 -27.65
C THR A 113 6.28 -9.43 -28.01
N PRO A 114 5.50 -8.86 -28.92
CA PRO A 114 5.59 -7.44 -29.21
C PRO A 114 5.26 -6.50 -28.02
N LYS A 115 4.52 -7.01 -27.01
CA LYS A 115 4.03 -6.21 -25.88
C LYS A 115 4.82 -6.43 -24.60
N TYR A 116 5.42 -7.59 -24.38
CA TYR A 116 6.09 -7.96 -23.14
C TYR A 116 7.10 -9.08 -23.33
N ASN A 117 8.07 -9.15 -22.42
CA ASN A 117 9.02 -10.25 -22.29
C ASN A 117 8.83 -10.92 -20.92
N ILE A 118 8.87 -12.26 -20.88
CA ILE A 118 8.76 -13.03 -19.63
C ILE A 118 9.99 -13.93 -19.50
N TYR A 119 10.68 -13.80 -18.36
CA TYR A 119 11.78 -14.66 -17.97
C TYR A 119 11.34 -15.48 -16.75
N SER A 120 11.41 -16.82 -16.85
CA SER A 120 10.90 -17.70 -15.79
C SER A 120 11.73 -18.97 -15.66
N ASP A 121 11.70 -19.60 -14.49
CA ASP A 121 12.28 -20.94 -14.31
C ASP A 121 11.40 -22.01 -14.97
N VAL A 122 10.09 -21.90 -14.82
CA VAL A 122 9.10 -22.84 -15.36
C VAL A 122 7.87 -22.08 -15.83
N LEU A 123 7.49 -22.35 -17.08
CA LEU A 123 6.31 -21.79 -17.74
C LEU A 123 5.42 -22.91 -18.29
N ASN A 124 4.16 -22.96 -17.87
CA ASN A 124 3.11 -23.72 -18.56
C ASN A 124 2.36 -22.76 -19.48
N TYR A 125 2.37 -23.04 -20.77
CA TYR A 125 1.76 -22.21 -21.80
C TYR A 125 0.66 -22.98 -22.53
N PHE A 126 -0.56 -22.44 -22.56
CA PHE A 126 -1.70 -23.04 -23.26
C PHE A 126 -1.87 -22.37 -24.62
N THR A 127 -1.64 -23.15 -25.70
CA THR A 127 -1.59 -22.62 -27.06
C THR A 127 -2.90 -22.08 -27.58
N GLU A 128 -4.04 -22.65 -27.19
CA GLU A 128 -5.37 -22.17 -27.62
C GLU A 128 -5.81 -20.90 -26.95
N SER A 129 -5.47 -20.70 -25.66
CA SER A 129 -6.00 -19.60 -24.85
C SER A 129 -4.98 -18.51 -24.54
N GLY A 130 -3.72 -18.68 -24.93
CA GLY A 130 -2.65 -17.74 -24.60
C GLY A 130 -2.33 -17.63 -23.11
N LYS A 131 -2.91 -18.49 -22.25
CA LYS A 131 -2.74 -18.44 -20.79
C LYS A 131 -1.39 -18.99 -20.38
N SER A 132 -0.72 -18.26 -19.52
CA SER A 132 0.60 -18.57 -18.99
C SER A 132 0.58 -18.73 -17.49
N TYR A 133 1.11 -19.84 -16.95
CA TYR A 133 1.27 -20.09 -15.53
C TYR A 133 2.76 -20.23 -15.21
N PHE A 134 3.22 -19.49 -14.20
CA PHE A 134 4.63 -19.42 -13.81
C PHE A 134 4.88 -20.13 -12.49
N TYR A 135 6.03 -20.81 -12.39
CA TYR A 135 6.48 -21.47 -11.17
C TYR A 135 7.99 -21.23 -11.01
N GLY A 136 8.37 -20.66 -9.88
CA GLY A 136 9.73 -20.17 -9.62
C GLY A 136 9.88 -18.68 -9.95
N PRO A 137 11.06 -18.10 -9.70
CA PRO A 137 11.36 -16.70 -10.00
C PRO A 137 10.97 -16.34 -11.44
N THR A 138 10.13 -15.32 -11.55
CA THR A 138 9.59 -14.86 -12.85
C THR A 138 9.59 -13.34 -12.90
N ASP A 139 10.20 -12.79 -13.95
CA ASP A 139 10.14 -11.38 -14.31
C ASP A 139 9.28 -11.21 -15.57
N ILE A 140 8.31 -10.30 -15.54
CA ILE A 140 7.52 -9.86 -16.69
C ILE A 140 7.84 -8.40 -16.93
N ILE A 141 8.29 -8.07 -18.14
CA ILE A 141 8.75 -6.73 -18.52
C ILE A 141 7.90 -6.25 -19.69
N THR A 142 7.24 -5.11 -19.49
CA THR A 142 6.54 -4.35 -20.54
C THR A 142 7.27 -3.02 -20.77
N ASP A 143 6.77 -2.17 -21.66
CA ASP A 143 7.37 -0.86 -21.92
C ASP A 143 7.28 0.06 -20.70
N ASP A 144 6.26 -0.08 -19.86
CA ASP A 144 5.92 0.80 -18.74
C ASP A 144 5.94 0.11 -17.37
N SER A 145 6.14 -1.21 -17.33
CA SER A 145 6.09 -1.95 -16.07
C SER A 145 7.10 -3.09 -15.96
N LYS A 146 7.49 -3.38 -14.73
CA LYS A 146 8.20 -4.59 -14.37
C LYS A 146 7.49 -5.30 -13.24
N ILE A 147 7.14 -6.59 -13.48
CA ILE A 147 6.44 -7.42 -12.50
C ILE A 147 7.35 -8.58 -12.10
N TYR A 148 7.46 -8.86 -10.81
CA TYR A 148 8.13 -10.03 -10.26
C TYR A 148 7.17 -10.87 -9.44
N CYS A 149 7.26 -12.20 -9.57
CA CYS A 149 6.56 -13.15 -8.70
C CYS A 149 7.31 -14.49 -8.65
N GLU A 150 6.94 -15.36 -7.71
CA GLU A 150 7.42 -16.75 -7.68
C GLU A 150 6.35 -17.76 -8.12
N ILE A 151 5.09 -17.38 -8.11
CA ILE A 151 3.97 -18.12 -8.65
C ILE A 151 3.05 -17.10 -9.31
N GLY A 152 2.62 -17.34 -10.52
CA GLY A 152 1.77 -16.40 -11.20
C GLY A 152 0.97 -17.00 -12.36
N PHE A 153 0.04 -16.21 -12.82
CA PHE A 153 -0.78 -16.45 -13.98
C PHE A 153 -0.89 -15.14 -14.76
N TYR A 154 -0.78 -15.22 -16.06
CA TYR A 154 -1.00 -14.09 -16.97
C TYR A 154 -1.83 -14.53 -18.17
N ASP A 155 -2.90 -13.80 -18.46
CA ASP A 155 -3.74 -13.96 -19.62
C ASP A 155 -3.34 -12.91 -20.66
N THR A 156 -2.71 -13.36 -21.73
CA THR A 156 -2.16 -12.48 -22.76
C THR A 156 -3.22 -11.90 -23.70
N GLU A 157 -4.42 -12.48 -23.74
CA GLU A 157 -5.53 -11.99 -24.55
C GLU A 157 -6.29 -10.85 -23.85
N ASN A 158 -6.43 -10.97 -22.52
CA ASN A 158 -7.19 -10.04 -21.70
C ASN A 158 -6.29 -9.05 -20.93
N ASP A 159 -4.97 -9.12 -21.08
CA ASP A 159 -3.98 -8.28 -20.40
C ASP A 159 -4.21 -8.18 -18.88
N ASN A 160 -4.45 -9.33 -18.24
CA ASN A 160 -4.59 -9.41 -16.78
C ASN A 160 -3.80 -10.56 -16.19
N GLY A 161 -3.44 -10.42 -14.92
CA GLY A 161 -2.63 -11.42 -14.25
C GLY A 161 -2.83 -11.46 -12.75
N TYR A 162 -2.42 -12.57 -12.16
CA TYR A 162 -2.46 -12.81 -10.75
C TYR A 162 -1.10 -13.33 -10.28
N PHE A 163 -0.45 -12.61 -9.38
CA PHE A 163 0.92 -12.85 -8.94
C PHE A 163 0.94 -13.12 -7.44
N ILE A 164 1.59 -14.20 -7.04
CA ILE A 164 1.62 -14.67 -5.66
C ILE A 164 3.07 -14.87 -5.23
N LYS A 165 3.30 -14.72 -3.93
CA LYS A 165 4.56 -14.98 -3.27
C LYS A 165 5.67 -14.04 -3.72
N ASN A 166 6.01 -13.12 -2.82
CA ASN A 166 6.98 -12.05 -3.03
C ASN A 166 6.67 -11.13 -4.23
N SER A 167 5.36 -10.93 -4.51
CA SER A 167 4.94 -10.18 -5.68
C SER A 167 5.33 -8.71 -5.58
N LYS A 168 5.86 -8.18 -6.68
CA LYS A 168 6.27 -6.79 -6.83
C LYS A 168 5.84 -6.29 -8.20
N ILE A 169 5.38 -5.05 -8.26
CA ILE A 169 5.11 -4.34 -9.52
C ILE A 169 5.77 -2.98 -9.42
N ASP A 170 6.66 -2.69 -10.35
CA ASP A 170 7.17 -1.35 -10.62
C ASP A 170 6.40 -0.84 -11.84
N PHE A 171 5.61 0.20 -11.66
CA PHE A 171 4.74 0.74 -12.69
C PHE A 171 4.70 2.26 -12.59
N GLU A 172 5.28 2.96 -13.58
CA GLU A 172 5.47 4.40 -13.58
C GLU A 172 6.07 4.89 -12.23
N GLU A 173 5.35 5.79 -11.53
CA GLU A 173 5.76 6.33 -10.23
C GLU A 173 5.55 5.38 -9.05
N TYR A 174 4.79 4.28 -9.22
CA TYR A 174 4.42 3.38 -8.14
C TYR A 174 5.29 2.13 -8.07
N LYS A 175 5.73 1.80 -6.85
CA LYS A 175 6.33 0.50 -6.52
C LYS A 175 5.43 -0.23 -5.53
N ILE A 176 4.81 -1.31 -5.98
CA ILE A 176 3.80 -2.06 -5.23
C ILE A 176 4.38 -3.41 -4.81
N ASN A 177 4.29 -3.73 -3.52
CA ASN A 177 4.64 -5.04 -2.98
C ASN A 177 3.44 -5.62 -2.22
N GLY A 178 3.30 -6.96 -2.27
CA GLY A 178 2.27 -7.69 -1.53
C GLY A 178 2.51 -9.19 -1.55
N ASP A 179 1.81 -9.93 -0.68
CA ASP A 179 1.85 -11.41 -0.74
C ASP A 179 1.13 -11.92 -2.00
N SER A 180 0.15 -11.16 -2.50
CA SER A 180 -0.54 -11.40 -3.76
C SER A 180 -0.96 -10.09 -4.40
N ILE A 181 -0.82 -10.00 -5.71
CA ILE A 181 -1.23 -8.86 -6.52
C ILE A 181 -2.03 -9.37 -7.71
N TYR A 182 -3.20 -8.77 -7.95
CA TYR A 182 -3.96 -8.87 -9.18
C TYR A 182 -3.77 -7.57 -9.98
N PHE A 183 -3.56 -7.70 -11.28
CA PHE A 183 -3.37 -6.59 -12.19
C PHE A 183 -4.24 -6.80 -13.44
N ASP A 184 -4.90 -5.74 -13.88
CA ASP A 184 -5.77 -5.72 -15.06
C ASP A 184 -5.50 -4.42 -15.83
N GLN A 185 -4.70 -4.53 -16.87
CA GLN A 185 -4.27 -3.38 -17.66
C GLN A 185 -5.44 -2.78 -18.43
N SER A 186 -6.35 -3.61 -18.93
CA SER A 186 -7.51 -3.15 -19.70
C SER A 186 -8.44 -2.25 -18.90
N ARG A 187 -8.52 -2.47 -17.58
CA ARG A 187 -9.33 -1.68 -16.64
C ARG A 187 -8.55 -0.61 -15.90
N ASN A 188 -7.24 -0.51 -16.11
CA ASN A 188 -6.36 0.34 -15.28
C ASN A 188 -6.55 0.07 -13.78
N TYR A 189 -6.65 -1.21 -13.41
CA TYR A 189 -6.97 -1.67 -12.07
C TYR A 189 -5.89 -2.57 -11.51
N ALA A 190 -5.55 -2.38 -10.25
CA ALA A 190 -4.74 -3.32 -9.49
C ALA A 190 -5.30 -3.51 -8.08
N SER A 191 -5.12 -4.71 -7.52
CA SER A 191 -5.36 -4.95 -6.10
C SER A 191 -4.23 -5.75 -5.49
N ALA A 192 -3.95 -5.48 -4.22
CA ALA A 192 -2.92 -6.17 -3.47
C ALA A 192 -3.47 -6.68 -2.14
N THR A 193 -2.93 -7.83 -1.69
CA THR A 193 -3.41 -8.52 -0.51
C THR A 193 -2.26 -8.94 0.38
N ASN A 194 -2.37 -8.66 1.68
CA ASN A 194 -1.42 -8.89 2.76
C ASN A 194 -0.04 -8.23 2.56
N ASN A 195 0.55 -7.75 3.64
CA ASN A 195 1.89 -7.14 3.68
C ASN A 195 2.14 -6.06 2.62
N ILE A 196 1.09 -5.27 2.35
CA ILE A 196 1.12 -4.29 1.26
C ILE A 196 2.05 -3.13 1.61
N LYS A 197 2.85 -2.75 0.61
CA LYS A 197 3.65 -1.52 0.59
C LYS A 197 3.53 -0.91 -0.79
N ILE A 198 3.02 0.32 -0.86
CA ILE A 198 2.89 1.09 -2.09
C ILE A 198 3.71 2.37 -1.90
N LEU A 199 4.80 2.47 -2.61
CA LEU A 199 5.65 3.65 -2.65
C LEU A 199 5.28 4.49 -3.87
N ASP A 200 4.84 5.72 -3.63
CA ASP A 200 4.68 6.76 -4.63
C ASP A 200 5.96 7.61 -4.62
N THR A 201 6.72 7.53 -5.69
CA THR A 201 8.04 8.16 -5.77
C THR A 201 7.98 9.67 -6.04
N ILE A 202 6.89 10.15 -6.64
CA ILE A 202 6.66 11.58 -6.93
C ILE A 202 6.15 12.28 -5.67
N ASN A 203 5.05 11.79 -5.10
CA ASN A 203 4.50 12.38 -3.87
C ASN A 203 5.31 12.05 -2.62
N LYS A 204 6.34 11.20 -2.73
CA LYS A 204 7.19 10.74 -1.63
C LYS A 204 6.35 10.22 -0.46
N THR A 205 5.43 9.31 -0.77
CA THR A 205 4.57 8.67 0.23
C THR A 205 4.72 7.16 0.21
N LEU A 206 4.70 6.55 1.39
CA LEU A 206 4.63 5.11 1.57
C LEU A 206 3.29 4.75 2.20
N THR A 207 2.47 4.04 1.46
CA THR A 207 1.18 3.53 1.95
C THR A 207 1.31 2.05 2.30
N THR A 208 0.83 1.66 3.47
CA THR A 208 0.85 0.27 3.94
C THR A 208 -0.52 -0.19 4.42
N GLY A 209 -0.78 -1.50 4.37
CA GLY A 209 -2.04 -2.10 4.81
C GLY A 209 -2.08 -3.60 4.54
N HIS A 210 -3.28 -4.19 4.61
CA HIS A 210 -3.47 -5.62 4.31
C HIS A 210 -4.41 -5.89 3.13
N TYR A 211 -5.03 -4.86 2.57
CA TYR A 211 -5.76 -4.91 1.31
C TYR A 211 -5.74 -3.53 0.67
N ALA A 212 -5.42 -3.48 -0.61
CA ALA A 212 -5.45 -2.25 -1.39
C ALA A 212 -6.07 -2.48 -2.77
N GLU A 213 -6.70 -1.43 -3.29
CA GLU A 213 -7.18 -1.31 -4.66
C GLU A 213 -6.68 0.00 -5.25
N ILE A 214 -6.28 -0.02 -6.50
CA ILE A 214 -5.85 1.15 -7.27
C ILE A 214 -6.69 1.20 -8.54
N HIS A 215 -7.37 2.33 -8.76
CA HIS A 215 -8.18 2.62 -9.92
C HIS A 215 -7.60 3.85 -10.62
N ARG A 216 -6.72 3.65 -11.59
CA ARG A 216 -6.01 4.74 -12.25
C ARG A 216 -6.91 5.62 -13.12
N SER A 217 -7.92 5.04 -13.75
CA SER A 217 -8.87 5.79 -14.59
C SER A 217 -9.59 6.94 -13.85
N ILE A 218 -9.61 6.90 -12.52
CA ILE A 218 -10.24 7.89 -11.65
C ILE A 218 -9.29 8.41 -10.57
N ASP A 219 -8.00 8.23 -10.72
CA ASP A 219 -6.95 8.66 -9.77
C ASP A 219 -7.32 8.32 -8.32
N SER A 220 -7.70 7.05 -8.06
CA SER A 220 -8.18 6.61 -6.75
C SER A 220 -7.43 5.39 -6.24
N MET A 221 -7.05 5.46 -4.97
CA MET A 221 -6.47 4.34 -4.20
C MET A 221 -7.26 4.16 -2.92
N PHE A 222 -7.60 2.90 -2.62
CA PHE A 222 -8.24 2.49 -1.38
C PHE A 222 -7.37 1.49 -0.64
N VAL A 223 -7.15 1.73 0.66
CA VAL A 223 -6.37 0.81 1.52
C VAL A 223 -7.13 0.57 2.81
N LYS A 224 -7.14 -0.66 3.29
CA LYS A 224 -7.82 -1.03 4.54
C LYS A 224 -7.03 -2.05 5.36
N LYS A 225 -7.50 -2.22 6.61
CA LYS A 225 -6.91 -3.08 7.64
C LYS A 225 -5.51 -2.59 8.01
N ARG A 226 -5.46 -1.77 9.06
CA ARG A 226 -4.25 -1.08 9.54
C ARG A 226 -3.61 -0.21 8.45
N ALA A 227 -4.45 0.56 7.75
CA ALA A 227 -3.97 1.46 6.72
C ALA A 227 -3.13 2.59 7.33
N LEU A 228 -1.96 2.84 6.77
CA LEU A 228 -1.04 3.89 7.17
C LEU A 228 -0.45 4.55 5.94
N ILE A 229 -0.40 5.87 5.92
CA ILE A 229 0.38 6.67 4.99
C ILE A 229 1.51 7.35 5.76
N ALA A 230 2.72 7.23 5.28
CA ALA A 230 3.88 7.99 5.70
C ALA A 230 4.29 8.94 4.57
N SER A 231 4.19 10.23 4.78
CA SER A 231 4.68 11.27 3.85
C SER A 231 6.04 11.78 4.33
N PHE A 232 7.06 11.63 3.50
CA PHE A 232 8.46 11.97 3.82
C PHE A 232 9.03 13.05 2.88
N LYS A 233 8.20 14.03 2.55
CA LYS A 233 8.64 15.25 1.88
C LYS A 233 9.48 16.05 2.88
N GLU A 234 10.79 16.08 2.79
CA GLU A 234 11.75 16.79 3.66
C GLU A 234 12.12 16.11 5.01
N LYS A 235 12.58 16.92 6.01
CA LYS A 235 13.20 16.44 7.25
C LYS A 235 12.27 15.64 8.17
N ASP A 236 10.96 15.91 8.10
CA ASP A 236 9.99 15.37 9.04
C ASP A 236 8.95 14.49 8.33
N THR A 237 8.77 13.27 8.83
CA THR A 237 7.75 12.37 8.32
C THR A 237 6.41 12.60 9.02
N THR A 238 5.35 12.77 8.24
CA THR A 238 3.97 12.80 8.74
C THR A 238 3.30 11.44 8.50
N TYR A 239 2.77 10.87 9.57
CA TYR A 239 2.05 9.60 9.54
C TYR A 239 0.56 9.85 9.72
N ILE A 240 -0.26 9.30 8.83
CA ILE A 240 -1.73 9.31 8.94
C ILE A 240 -2.21 7.85 8.94
N HIS A 241 -3.00 7.50 9.93
CA HIS A 241 -3.54 6.17 10.13
C HIS A 241 -5.06 6.18 10.20
N GLY A 242 -5.67 5.07 9.77
CA GLY A 242 -7.10 4.76 9.92
C GLY A 242 -7.35 3.27 9.67
N GLU A 243 -8.54 2.78 10.01
CA GLU A 243 -8.92 1.41 9.62
C GLU A 243 -8.99 1.29 8.09
N SER A 244 -9.39 2.37 7.41
CA SER A 244 -9.33 2.50 5.97
C SER A 244 -8.86 3.91 5.56
N ILE A 245 -8.18 3.98 4.43
CA ILE A 245 -7.71 5.22 3.82
C ILE A 245 -8.12 5.22 2.36
N ILE A 246 -8.64 6.36 1.90
CA ILE A 246 -8.93 6.64 0.50
C ILE A 246 -8.06 7.82 0.07
N ILE A 247 -7.35 7.67 -1.04
CA ILE A 247 -6.60 8.73 -1.69
C ILE A 247 -7.28 8.98 -3.04
N THR A 248 -7.59 10.22 -3.36
CA THR A 248 -8.19 10.62 -4.63
C THR A 248 -7.56 11.89 -5.16
N GLY A 249 -7.54 12.06 -6.47
CA GLY A 249 -7.02 13.26 -7.13
C GLY A 249 -5.66 13.02 -7.76
N LYS A 250 -5.33 13.88 -8.72
CA LYS A 250 -4.09 13.86 -9.46
C LYS A 250 -2.89 14.22 -8.59
N GLU A 251 -1.71 14.06 -9.17
CA GLU A 251 -0.45 14.48 -8.57
C GLU A 251 -0.53 15.93 -8.02
N ASN A 252 0.02 16.15 -6.82
CA ASN A 252 0.02 17.43 -6.09
C ASN A 252 -1.38 18.00 -5.72
N GLU A 253 -2.48 17.34 -6.08
CA GLU A 253 -3.84 17.72 -5.72
C GLU A 253 -4.56 16.63 -4.91
N GLN A 254 -3.84 15.66 -4.39
CA GLN A 254 -4.42 14.52 -3.71
C GLN A 254 -5.20 14.92 -2.45
N ILE A 255 -6.32 14.23 -2.25
CA ILE A 255 -7.11 14.30 -1.02
C ILE A 255 -7.01 12.93 -0.33
N ILE A 256 -6.43 12.94 0.87
CA ILE A 256 -6.30 11.76 1.72
C ILE A 256 -7.40 11.77 2.76
N ARG A 257 -8.18 10.70 2.84
CA ARG A 257 -9.24 10.52 3.84
C ARG A 257 -9.01 9.24 4.62
N ALA A 258 -8.69 9.39 5.92
CA ALA A 258 -8.58 8.27 6.84
C ALA A 258 -9.85 8.16 7.68
N PHE A 259 -10.44 6.97 7.75
CA PHE A 259 -11.71 6.72 8.42
C PHE A 259 -11.55 5.66 9.51
N MET A 260 -12.34 5.82 10.56
CA MET A 260 -12.40 4.95 11.73
C MET A 260 -11.04 4.86 12.45
N ASN A 261 -10.99 5.43 13.65
CA ASN A 261 -9.78 5.50 14.47
C ASN A 261 -8.66 6.31 13.80
N GLY A 262 -9.03 7.46 13.19
CA GLY A 262 -8.07 8.37 12.55
C GLY A 262 -7.03 8.88 13.53
N LYS A 263 -5.75 8.73 13.19
CA LYS A 263 -4.61 9.20 13.98
C LYS A 263 -3.58 9.87 13.09
N ILE A 264 -2.97 10.91 13.61
CA ILE A 264 -1.86 11.62 12.98
C ILE A 264 -0.68 11.68 13.94
N LEU A 265 0.52 11.52 13.44
CA LEU A 265 1.76 11.65 14.18
C LEU A 265 2.80 12.37 13.32
N ARG A 266 3.41 13.43 13.90
CA ARG A 266 4.54 14.16 13.32
C ARG A 266 5.38 14.77 14.44
N ASN A 267 6.62 14.35 14.60
CA ASN A 267 7.49 14.81 15.69
C ASN A 267 6.76 14.84 17.05
N ASN A 268 6.65 16.03 17.66
CA ASN A 268 6.00 16.25 18.96
C ASN A 268 4.49 16.52 18.84
N LEU A 269 3.92 16.46 17.63
CA LEU A 269 2.50 16.62 17.37
C LEU A 269 1.85 15.27 17.13
N SER A 270 0.82 14.95 17.87
CA SER A 270 0.01 13.76 17.62
C SER A 270 -1.47 14.05 17.82
N GLY A 271 -2.33 13.35 17.09
CA GLY A 271 -3.77 13.56 17.18
C GLY A 271 -4.57 12.29 16.96
N LYS A 272 -5.81 12.31 17.48
CA LYS A 272 -6.76 11.20 17.36
C LYS A 272 -8.18 11.73 17.17
N CYS A 273 -8.90 11.11 16.24
CA CYS A 273 -10.26 11.46 15.87
C CYS A 273 -10.99 10.29 15.22
N ASP A 274 -12.23 10.46 14.77
CA ASP A 274 -12.93 9.45 14.00
C ASP A 274 -12.45 9.43 12.54
N SER A 275 -12.22 10.61 11.95
CA SER A 275 -11.72 10.74 10.57
C SER A 275 -10.79 11.92 10.38
N ILE A 276 -9.84 11.76 9.47
CA ILE A 276 -8.91 12.80 9.02
C ILE A 276 -9.15 13.03 7.54
N HIS A 277 -9.30 14.30 7.14
CA HIS A 277 -9.32 14.73 5.76
C HIS A 277 -8.13 15.65 5.51
N PHE A 278 -7.23 15.27 4.65
CA PHE A 278 -6.07 16.08 4.26
C PHE A 278 -6.16 16.42 2.77
N SER A 279 -6.09 17.69 2.44
CA SER A 279 -5.99 18.19 1.07
C SER A 279 -4.57 18.66 0.80
N GLN A 280 -3.90 18.06 -0.15
CA GLN A 280 -2.55 18.42 -0.56
C GLN A 280 -2.51 19.83 -1.16
N LEU A 281 -3.52 20.21 -1.94
CA LEU A 281 -3.62 21.53 -2.57
C LEU A 281 -3.70 22.67 -1.55
N THR A 282 -4.49 22.50 -0.50
CA THR A 282 -4.68 23.56 0.53
C THR A 282 -3.72 23.42 1.70
N GLY A 283 -3.05 22.28 1.85
CA GLY A 283 -2.22 21.93 3.01
C GLY A 283 -3.02 21.74 4.30
N ILE A 284 -4.37 21.58 4.25
CA ILE A 284 -5.20 21.51 5.46
C ILE A 284 -5.53 20.07 5.81
N ALA A 285 -5.17 19.67 7.03
CA ALA A 285 -5.63 18.45 7.68
C ALA A 285 -6.76 18.77 8.66
N GLN A 286 -7.91 18.16 8.47
CA GLN A 286 -9.08 18.31 9.34
C GLN A 286 -9.29 17.05 10.17
N LEU A 287 -9.27 17.19 11.50
CA LEU A 287 -9.57 16.13 12.46
C LEU A 287 -11.02 16.32 12.91
N ILE A 288 -11.86 15.33 12.60
CA ILE A 288 -13.31 15.42 12.77
C ILE A 288 -13.82 14.17 13.49
N ASN A 289 -14.80 14.33 14.37
CA ASN A 289 -15.56 13.24 14.95
C ASN A 289 -17.00 13.28 14.44
N LYS A 290 -17.61 12.12 14.25
CA LYS A 290 -19.05 12.04 13.93
C LYS A 290 -19.85 12.65 15.08
N GLN A 291 -20.83 13.48 14.76
CA GLN A 291 -21.69 14.16 15.77
C GLN A 291 -22.35 13.20 16.77
N ASN A 292 -22.51 11.91 16.43
CA ASN A 292 -23.15 10.89 17.25
C ASN A 292 -22.17 9.88 17.88
N SER A 293 -20.87 10.16 17.89
CA SER A 293 -19.90 9.28 18.57
C SER A 293 -19.99 9.46 20.09
N PHE A 294 -21.09 8.92 20.65
CA PHE A 294 -21.35 8.92 22.07
C PHE A 294 -20.62 7.74 22.73
N ASN A 295 -19.77 8.03 23.70
CA ASN A 295 -19.16 6.95 24.47
C ASN A 295 -20.13 6.52 25.57
N GLU A 296 -20.83 5.40 25.35
CA GLU A 296 -21.83 4.83 26.29
C GLU A 296 -21.29 4.64 27.71
N ARG A 297 -20.00 4.34 27.88
CA ARG A 297 -19.38 4.15 29.19
C ARG A 297 -19.14 5.45 29.95
N SER A 298 -18.85 6.57 29.26
CA SER A 298 -18.50 7.85 29.89
C SER A 298 -19.57 8.91 29.80
N ARG A 299 -20.66 8.72 29.06
CA ARG A 299 -21.72 9.71 28.74
C ARG A 299 -21.15 11.02 28.20
N LYS A 300 -19.93 11.02 27.62
CA LYS A 300 -19.26 12.20 27.07
C LYS A 300 -19.15 12.09 25.55
N ILE A 301 -19.45 13.19 24.88
CA ILE A 301 -19.22 13.30 23.43
C ILE A 301 -17.71 13.18 23.20
N LYS A 302 -17.32 12.22 22.37
CA LYS A 302 -15.93 12.02 22.02
C LYS A 302 -15.51 13.12 21.05
N LYS A 303 -14.57 13.98 21.45
CA LYS A 303 -14.05 15.08 20.65
C LYS A 303 -12.73 14.69 20.00
N PRO A 304 -12.39 15.25 18.83
CA PRO A 304 -11.03 15.16 18.32
C PRO A 304 -10.05 15.75 19.31
N ILE A 305 -8.86 15.20 19.37
CA ILE A 305 -7.82 15.57 20.32
C ILE A 305 -6.49 15.69 19.59
N LEU A 306 -5.72 16.70 19.98
CA LEU A 306 -4.37 16.94 19.50
C LEU A 306 -3.47 17.12 20.74
N TRP A 307 -2.31 16.52 20.72
CA TRP A 307 -1.24 16.76 21.67
C TRP A 307 -0.09 17.47 20.97
N SER A 308 0.35 18.56 21.58
CA SER A 308 1.55 19.30 21.18
C SER A 308 2.44 19.41 22.40
N ASN A 309 3.58 18.77 22.39
CA ASN A 309 4.45 18.64 23.56
C ASN A 309 3.70 18.08 24.79
N LYS A 310 3.52 18.91 25.85
CA LYS A 310 2.84 18.53 27.09
C LYS A 310 1.36 18.95 27.12
N SER A 311 0.92 19.70 26.12
CA SER A 311 -0.43 20.28 26.07
C SER A 311 -1.38 19.39 25.30
N GLN A 312 -2.56 19.14 25.88
CA GLN A 312 -3.70 18.53 25.22
C GLN A 312 -4.63 19.62 24.68
N ILE A 313 -5.02 19.52 23.42
CA ILE A 313 -5.93 20.44 22.76
C ILE A 313 -7.13 19.66 22.24
N THR A 314 -8.35 20.12 22.56
CA THR A 314 -9.60 19.53 22.09
C THR A 314 -10.56 20.59 21.57
N GLY A 315 -11.51 20.20 20.73
CA GLY A 315 -12.58 21.05 20.23
C GLY A 315 -13.58 20.21 19.44
N ASP A 316 -14.57 20.81 18.82
CA ASP A 316 -15.54 20.07 18.01
C ASP A 316 -14.93 19.68 16.65
N SER A 317 -13.98 20.50 16.15
CA SER A 317 -13.17 20.22 14.97
C SER A 317 -11.79 20.87 15.14
N ILE A 318 -10.73 20.19 14.66
CA ILE A 318 -9.34 20.69 14.70
C ILE A 318 -8.81 20.70 13.28
N HIS A 319 -8.31 21.83 12.81
CA HIS A 319 -7.69 21.98 11.51
C HIS A 319 -6.22 22.37 11.67
N ILE A 320 -5.33 21.63 11.04
CA ILE A 320 -3.89 21.89 10.98
C ILE A 320 -3.58 22.32 9.56
N LYS A 321 -3.04 23.52 9.38
CA LYS A 321 -2.56 23.98 8.08
C LYS A 321 -1.06 23.79 7.99
N PHE A 322 -0.63 23.20 6.91
CA PHE A 322 0.77 23.03 6.54
C PHE A 322 1.13 24.01 5.42
N ASP A 323 2.31 24.57 5.47
CA ASP A 323 2.97 25.18 4.33
C ASP A 323 3.33 24.03 3.38
N THR A 324 2.72 23.99 2.20
CA THR A 324 2.88 22.88 1.24
C THR A 324 4.26 22.84 0.60
N ASP A 325 4.95 24.00 0.51
CA ASP A 325 6.26 24.10 -0.09
C ASP A 325 7.35 23.68 0.89
N LYS A 326 7.25 24.13 2.14
CA LYS A 326 8.21 23.81 3.20
C LYS A 326 7.85 22.58 4.02
N ASN A 327 6.64 22.02 3.81
CA ASN A 327 6.09 20.92 4.58
C ASN A 327 6.25 21.08 6.11
N ILE A 328 6.02 22.27 6.63
CA ILE A 328 6.02 22.61 8.05
C ILE A 328 4.61 23.05 8.48
N ILE A 329 4.33 22.98 9.79
CA ILE A 329 3.06 23.49 10.30
C ILE A 329 3.08 25.01 10.27
N ASP A 330 2.04 25.60 9.67
CA ASP A 330 1.81 27.05 9.55
C ASP A 330 0.83 27.54 10.60
N SER A 331 -0.33 26.89 10.72
CA SER A 331 -1.40 27.32 11.60
C SER A 331 -2.21 26.18 12.18
N LEU A 332 -2.79 26.40 13.34
CA LEU A 332 -3.72 25.50 14.02
C LEU A 332 -5.02 26.24 14.30
N PHE A 333 -6.14 25.66 13.92
CA PHE A 333 -7.47 26.20 14.22
C PHE A 333 -8.31 25.17 14.95
N VAL A 334 -8.91 25.56 16.06
CA VAL A 334 -9.88 24.73 16.79
C VAL A 334 -11.22 25.46 16.79
N PHE A 335 -12.23 24.79 16.26
CA PHE A 335 -13.57 25.34 16.10
C PHE A 335 -14.50 24.76 17.15
N ASP A 336 -15.19 25.65 17.81
CA ASP A 336 -16.17 25.43 18.87
C ASP A 336 -15.68 24.58 20.05
N ASN A 337 -15.98 25.05 21.26
CA ASN A 337 -15.58 24.39 22.49
C ASN A 337 -14.08 24.07 22.59
N ALA A 338 -13.22 24.99 22.10
CA ALA A 338 -11.79 24.87 22.21
C ALA A 338 -11.36 24.77 23.68
N PHE A 339 -10.47 23.80 23.98
CA PHE A 339 -9.99 23.55 25.34
C PHE A 339 -8.53 23.11 25.30
N ILE A 340 -7.70 23.77 26.09
CA ILE A 340 -6.29 23.42 26.32
C ILE A 340 -6.14 22.92 27.75
N ILE A 341 -5.40 21.84 27.93
CA ILE A 341 -5.03 21.29 29.23
C ILE A 341 -3.53 21.01 29.22
N GLU A 342 -2.84 21.49 30.24
CA GLU A 342 -1.44 21.20 30.47
C GLU A 342 -1.21 20.88 31.94
N LYS A 343 -0.43 19.87 32.28
CA LYS A 343 -0.02 19.63 33.66
C LYS A 343 0.83 20.79 34.15
N ASP A 344 0.56 21.28 35.35
CA ASP A 344 1.44 22.22 36.03
C ASP A 344 2.86 21.61 36.18
N THR A 345 3.86 22.47 36.18
CA THR A 345 5.28 22.07 36.20
C THR A 345 5.64 21.15 37.37
N LEU A 346 5.04 21.34 38.53
CA LEU A 346 5.21 20.47 39.68
C LEU A 346 4.09 19.45 39.89
N GLU A 347 3.22 19.28 38.88
CA GLU A 347 2.10 18.33 38.85
C GLU A 347 1.05 18.53 39.99
N ILE A 348 1.00 19.71 40.60
CA ILE A 348 0.03 20.05 41.65
C ILE A 348 -1.39 20.16 41.08
N GLY A 349 -1.50 20.45 39.78
CA GLY A 349 -2.77 20.60 39.09
C GLY A 349 -2.63 20.73 37.58
N PHE A 350 -3.61 21.40 36.97
CA PHE A 350 -3.66 21.58 35.52
C PHE A 350 -3.90 23.05 35.17
N ASN A 351 -3.05 23.59 34.33
CA ASN A 351 -3.34 24.79 33.56
C ASN A 351 -4.47 24.47 32.58
N GLN A 352 -5.51 25.26 32.56
CA GLN A 352 -6.71 25.01 31.75
C GLN A 352 -7.13 26.31 31.08
N ILE A 353 -7.39 26.25 29.81
CA ILE A 353 -7.90 27.40 29.04
C ILE A 353 -9.00 26.89 28.13
N SER A 354 -10.15 27.54 28.15
CA SER A 354 -11.27 27.22 27.30
C SER A 354 -11.80 28.47 26.59
N GLY A 355 -12.45 28.27 25.45
CA GLY A 355 -13.10 29.34 24.70
C GLY A 355 -13.89 28.79 23.51
N LYS A 356 -14.49 29.69 22.73
CA LYS A 356 -15.24 29.25 21.55
C LYS A 356 -14.31 28.79 20.45
N ARG A 357 -13.19 29.50 20.19
CA ARG A 357 -12.21 29.18 19.12
C ARG A 357 -10.79 29.33 19.66
N LEU A 358 -9.88 28.57 19.03
CA LEU A 358 -8.45 28.72 19.19
C LEU A 358 -7.81 28.93 17.84
N ASN A 359 -6.93 29.92 17.75
CA ASN A 359 -6.02 30.08 16.60
C ASN A 359 -4.59 29.99 17.12
N GLY A 360 -3.79 29.09 16.56
CA GLY A 360 -2.36 28.95 16.82
C GLY A 360 -1.57 29.38 15.58
N ASN A 361 -0.56 30.20 15.75
CA ASN A 361 0.33 30.64 14.68
C ASN A 361 1.73 30.06 14.89
N PHE A 362 2.30 29.49 13.82
CA PHE A 362 3.60 28.86 13.84
C PHE A 362 4.58 29.67 12.98
N ILE A 363 5.80 29.81 13.47
CA ILE A 363 6.93 30.37 12.73
C ILE A 363 8.02 29.30 12.67
N ASP A 364 8.45 28.92 11.46
CA ASP A 364 9.41 27.85 11.21
C ASP A 364 9.02 26.51 11.88
N GLY A 365 7.70 26.19 11.85
CA GLY A 365 7.15 24.97 12.44
C GLY A 365 7.09 24.96 13.97
N LYS A 366 7.41 26.07 14.65
CA LYS A 366 7.31 26.21 16.11
C LYS A 366 6.13 27.10 16.48
N LEU A 367 5.29 26.65 17.40
CA LEU A 367 4.16 27.43 17.90
C LEU A 367 4.67 28.69 18.60
N LYS A 368 4.26 29.86 18.14
CA LYS A 368 4.67 31.17 18.65
C LYS A 368 3.56 31.96 19.32
N GLU A 369 2.35 31.78 18.86
CA GLU A 369 1.21 32.53 19.36
C GLU A 369 -0.03 31.66 19.43
N VAL A 370 -0.82 31.81 20.49
CA VAL A 370 -2.14 31.17 20.63
C VAL A 370 -3.14 32.23 21.04
N ASP A 371 -4.20 32.37 20.26
CA ASP A 371 -5.35 33.20 20.57
C ASP A 371 -6.56 32.35 20.95
N ILE A 372 -7.12 32.55 22.15
CA ILE A 372 -8.41 31.98 22.53
C ILE A 372 -9.47 33.08 22.43
N ILE A 373 -10.49 32.83 21.62
CA ILE A 373 -11.42 33.86 21.19
C ILE A 373 -12.85 33.50 21.63
N LYS A 374 -13.56 34.47 22.19
CA LYS A 374 -14.94 34.43 22.70
C LYS A 374 -15.13 33.50 23.90
N ASN A 375 -15.65 34.09 24.97
CA ASN A 375 -15.94 33.40 26.22
C ASN A 375 -14.74 32.63 26.77
N ALA A 376 -13.57 33.29 26.77
CA ALA A 376 -12.36 32.69 27.26
C ALA A 376 -12.39 32.54 28.77
N GLU A 377 -12.12 31.35 29.29
CA GLU A 377 -11.97 31.09 30.74
C GLU A 377 -10.61 30.43 30.96
N SER A 378 -9.93 30.74 32.06
CA SER A 378 -8.65 30.14 32.41
C SER A 378 -8.55 29.78 33.88
N ILE A 379 -7.80 28.73 34.16
CA ILE A 379 -7.18 28.42 35.45
C ILE A 379 -5.68 28.28 35.13
N TYR A 380 -4.86 29.13 35.79
CA TYR A 380 -3.43 29.16 35.52
C TYR A 380 -2.63 29.25 36.83
N PHE A 381 -1.66 28.36 37.00
CA PHE A 381 -0.78 28.30 38.16
C PHE A 381 0.36 29.29 37.94
N LEU A 382 0.29 30.45 38.64
CA LEU A 382 1.28 31.52 38.55
C LEU A 382 2.53 31.14 39.33
N ARG A 383 3.69 31.16 38.68
CA ARG A 383 4.97 30.85 39.30
C ARG A 383 5.99 31.98 39.12
N ASN A 384 6.90 32.13 40.06
CA ASN A 384 8.03 33.05 39.96
C ASN A 384 9.20 32.42 39.17
N SER A 385 10.31 33.15 39.01
CA SER A 385 11.53 32.71 38.34
C SER A 385 12.19 31.48 38.98
N GLU A 386 11.93 31.24 40.26
CA GLU A 386 12.42 30.09 41.05
C GLU A 386 11.45 28.92 41.01
N ASN A 387 10.41 29.00 40.16
CA ASN A 387 9.35 28.00 39.98
C ASN A 387 8.47 27.79 41.24
N GLU A 388 8.46 28.73 42.20
CA GLU A 388 7.58 28.68 43.34
C GLU A 388 6.17 29.19 42.99
N LEU A 389 5.13 28.55 43.53
CA LEU A 389 3.74 28.93 43.29
C LEU A 389 3.38 30.24 43.99
N ILE A 390 3.12 31.28 43.21
CA ILE A 390 2.67 32.58 43.73
C ILE A 390 1.16 32.56 44.04
N GLY A 391 0.41 31.84 43.23
CA GLY A 391 -1.04 31.72 43.35
C GLY A 391 -1.67 31.11 42.14
N ILE A 392 -2.97 30.89 42.20
CA ILE A 392 -3.74 30.28 41.11
C ILE A 392 -4.73 31.31 40.58
N ASP A 393 -4.54 31.75 39.36
CA ASP A 393 -5.45 32.65 38.68
C ASP A 393 -6.64 31.89 38.11
N LYS A 394 -7.83 32.32 38.44
CA LYS A 394 -9.07 31.86 37.79
C LYS A 394 -9.83 33.07 37.26
N SER A 395 -10.00 33.09 35.91
CA SER A 395 -10.54 34.28 35.29
C SER A 395 -11.34 33.98 34.02
N LYS A 396 -12.14 34.96 33.62
CA LYS A 396 -12.89 35.02 32.37
C LYS A 396 -12.51 36.29 31.61
N SER A 397 -12.56 36.22 30.28
CA SER A 397 -12.34 37.39 29.43
C SER A 397 -12.96 37.16 28.05
N ALA A 398 -13.03 38.19 27.23
CA ALA A 398 -13.49 38.02 25.86
C ALA A 398 -12.42 37.30 24.97
N LYS A 399 -11.12 37.53 25.28
CA LYS A 399 -9.99 36.95 24.54
C LYS A 399 -8.81 36.71 25.51
N ILE A 400 -8.07 35.62 25.25
CA ILE A 400 -6.77 35.37 25.87
C ILE A 400 -5.76 35.24 24.74
N LYS A 401 -4.62 35.92 24.83
CA LYS A 401 -3.47 35.83 23.94
C LYS A 401 -2.28 35.28 24.71
N ILE A 402 -1.63 34.26 24.15
CA ILE A 402 -0.44 33.62 24.71
C ILE A 402 0.68 33.74 23.69
N LEU A 403 1.81 34.32 24.10
CA LEU A 403 3.04 34.31 23.33
C LEU A 403 3.99 33.26 23.91
N LEU A 404 4.65 32.52 23.04
CA LEU A 404 5.59 31.46 23.42
C LEU A 404 7.00 31.75 22.87
N ASN A 405 7.99 31.55 23.73
CA ASN A 405 9.39 31.54 23.37
C ASN A 405 10.01 30.18 23.73
N GLU A 406 10.58 29.48 22.74
CA GLU A 406 11.22 28.17 22.90
C GLU A 406 10.39 27.13 23.69
N GLN A 407 9.08 27.10 23.46
CA GLN A 407 8.11 26.24 24.15
C GLN A 407 7.71 26.65 25.59
N SER A 408 8.21 27.77 26.10
CA SER A 408 7.76 28.36 27.35
C SER A 408 6.82 29.54 27.07
N ILE A 409 5.89 29.80 28.00
CA ILE A 409 5.01 30.95 27.89
C ILE A 409 5.82 32.22 28.25
N GLU A 410 5.97 33.10 27.25
CA GLU A 410 6.58 34.42 27.44
C GLU A 410 5.59 35.41 27.98
N SER A 411 4.37 35.43 27.45
CA SER A 411 3.31 36.29 27.96
C SER A 411 1.94 35.65 27.91
N PHE A 412 1.12 35.95 28.91
CA PHE A 412 -0.26 35.51 29.01
C PHE A 412 -1.15 36.76 29.23
N THR A 413 -1.82 37.21 28.18
CA THR A 413 -2.56 38.46 28.16
C THR A 413 -4.06 38.22 28.03
N LYS A 414 -4.84 38.74 28.96
CA LYS A 414 -6.31 38.75 28.90
C LYS A 414 -6.80 40.07 28.35
N MET A 415 -7.83 40.04 27.54
CA MET A 415 -8.34 41.23 26.86
C MET A 415 -9.87 41.28 26.95
N ASN A 416 -10.37 42.47 27.26
CA ASN A 416 -11.78 42.84 27.30
C ASN A 416 -12.64 42.01 28.29
N GLN A 417 -13.48 42.68 29.03
CA GLN A 417 -14.43 42.08 29.99
C GLN A 417 -13.76 41.10 30.96
N ILE A 418 -12.64 41.52 31.53
CA ILE A 418 -11.85 40.68 32.43
C ILE A 418 -12.55 40.64 33.81
N ASP A 419 -12.89 39.41 34.23
CA ASP A 419 -13.35 39.11 35.59
C ASP A 419 -12.54 37.93 36.14
N GLY A 420 -11.84 38.11 37.24
CA GLY A 420 -10.97 37.05 37.75
C GLY A 420 -10.43 37.35 39.15
N LYS A 421 -9.92 36.27 39.75
CA LYS A 421 -9.30 36.30 41.06
C LYS A 421 -8.05 35.44 41.09
N VAL A 422 -7.04 35.89 41.85
CA VAL A 422 -5.88 35.07 42.18
C VAL A 422 -6.10 34.52 43.60
N TYR A 423 -6.00 33.21 43.71
CA TYR A 423 -6.19 32.48 44.94
C TYR A 423 -4.84 31.98 45.48
N PRO A 424 -4.55 32.12 46.78
CA PRO A 424 -3.53 31.31 47.42
C PRO A 424 -3.90 29.83 47.30
N GLU A 425 -2.93 28.93 47.20
CA GLU A 425 -3.16 27.48 47.01
C GLU A 425 -4.11 26.91 48.06
N GLU A 426 -3.91 27.28 49.32
CA GLU A 426 -4.70 26.83 50.47
C GLU A 426 -6.18 27.23 50.42
N LYS A 427 -6.50 28.32 49.69
CA LYS A 427 -7.87 28.86 49.53
C LYS A 427 -8.50 28.49 48.21
N PHE A 428 -7.81 27.69 47.35
CA PHE A 428 -8.32 27.25 46.06
C PHE A 428 -9.07 25.93 46.21
N ASP A 429 -10.37 26.02 46.52
CA ASP A 429 -11.25 24.86 46.75
C ASP A 429 -11.23 23.90 45.56
N ALA A 430 -11.36 22.62 45.84
CA ALA A 430 -11.43 21.54 44.84
C ALA A 430 -12.48 21.76 43.75
N LYS A 431 -13.63 22.38 44.09
CA LYS A 431 -14.69 22.74 43.14
C LYS A 431 -14.28 23.82 42.13
N LEU A 432 -13.27 24.62 42.46
CA LEU A 432 -12.77 25.69 41.60
C LEU A 432 -11.65 25.21 40.65
N ARG A 433 -11.06 24.03 40.90
CA ARG A 433 -9.88 23.51 40.20
C ARG A 433 -10.12 23.02 38.79
N ILE A 434 -11.36 22.95 38.35
CA ILE A 434 -11.73 22.36 37.07
C ILE A 434 -12.70 23.27 36.31
N LEU A 435 -12.39 23.58 35.06
CA LEU A 435 -13.31 24.26 34.14
C LEU A 435 -14.34 23.28 33.59
N LYS A 436 -15.49 23.79 33.18
CA LYS A 436 -16.51 22.97 32.49
C LYS A 436 -15.98 22.39 31.22
N GLY A 437 -16.05 21.06 31.07
CA GLY A 437 -15.54 20.37 29.88
C GLY A 437 -14.15 19.77 30.05
N PHE A 438 -13.51 19.95 31.22
CA PHE A 438 -12.22 19.32 31.51
C PHE A 438 -12.28 17.80 31.38
N TYR A 439 -11.37 17.23 30.56
CA TYR A 439 -11.17 15.78 30.44
C TYR A 439 -9.76 15.52 29.92
N PHE A 440 -8.85 15.15 30.81
CA PHE A 440 -7.46 14.83 30.45
C PHE A 440 -7.35 13.36 30.03
N ARG A 441 -6.70 13.11 28.92
CA ARG A 441 -6.67 11.81 28.21
C ARG A 441 -5.23 11.33 27.96
N GLU A 442 -4.39 11.37 28.97
CA GLU A 442 -2.96 11.07 28.89
C GLU A 442 -2.66 9.67 28.34
N ASP A 443 -3.51 8.69 28.65
CA ASP A 443 -3.42 7.32 28.19
C ASP A 443 -3.62 7.15 26.67
N GLU A 444 -4.14 8.19 26.02
CA GLU A 444 -4.36 8.18 24.57
C GLU A 444 -3.25 8.89 23.76
N ILE A 445 -2.18 9.38 24.41
CA ILE A 445 -1.06 10.04 23.73
C ILE A 445 -0.37 9.05 22.77
N ILE A 446 -0.10 9.51 21.55
CA ILE A 446 0.65 8.77 20.53
C ILE A 446 2.08 9.29 20.57
N LYS A 447 3.03 8.44 20.99
CA LYS A 447 4.46 8.80 21.13
C LYS A 447 5.30 8.25 19.98
N GLU A 448 4.88 7.14 19.37
CA GLU A 448 5.64 6.44 18.37
C GLU A 448 4.73 5.74 17.33
N ILE A 449 5.30 5.30 16.22
CA ILE A 449 4.54 4.72 15.10
C ILE A 449 3.70 3.51 15.54
N ARG A 450 4.18 2.69 16.47
CA ARG A 450 3.39 1.53 16.96
C ARG A 450 2.11 1.93 17.68
N ASP A 451 2.07 3.11 18.30
CA ASP A 451 0.89 3.64 18.99
C ASP A 451 -0.24 4.00 18.03
N LEU A 452 0.09 4.28 16.75
CA LEU A 452 -0.90 4.51 15.69
C LEU A 452 -1.84 3.30 15.55
N PHE A 453 -1.37 2.11 15.82
CA PHE A 453 -2.12 0.87 15.68
C PHE A 453 -2.80 0.40 16.98
N LYS A 454 -2.66 1.12 18.08
CA LYS A 454 -3.38 0.81 19.34
C LYS A 454 -4.89 0.92 19.13
N GLY A 455 -5.62 -0.11 19.56
CA GLY A 455 -7.08 -0.20 19.40
C GLY A 455 -7.56 -0.78 18.08
N ASP A 456 -6.67 -1.12 17.16
CA ASP A 456 -7.02 -1.83 15.95
C ASP A 456 -7.40 -3.29 16.25
N LYS A 457 -8.33 -3.82 15.46
CA LYS A 457 -8.67 -5.25 15.52
C LYS A 457 -7.48 -6.09 15.09
N LYS A 458 -7.27 -7.23 15.75
CA LYS A 458 -6.29 -8.23 15.30
C LYS A 458 -6.64 -8.66 13.86
N ILE A 459 -5.68 -8.54 12.97
CA ILE A 459 -5.87 -8.89 11.56
C ILE A 459 -5.52 -10.36 11.37
N LYS A 460 -6.46 -11.12 10.81
CA LYS A 460 -6.17 -12.42 10.22
C LYS A 460 -5.69 -12.18 8.78
N LYS A 461 -4.61 -12.84 8.37
CA LYS A 461 -4.19 -12.84 6.96
C LYS A 461 -5.36 -13.26 6.08
N ILE A 462 -5.56 -12.55 4.99
CA ILE A 462 -6.53 -12.91 3.96
C ILE A 462 -6.01 -14.18 3.29
N LYS A 463 -6.85 -15.21 3.18
CA LYS A 463 -6.50 -16.42 2.45
C LYS A 463 -6.31 -16.05 0.97
N ILE A 464 -5.16 -16.39 0.42
CA ILE A 464 -4.85 -16.26 -0.98
C ILE A 464 -5.23 -17.61 -1.61
N ASN A 465 -6.10 -17.59 -2.62
CA ASN A 465 -6.38 -18.81 -3.39
C ASN A 465 -5.09 -19.21 -4.11
N GLN A 466 -4.64 -20.44 -3.86
CA GLN A 466 -3.55 -21.00 -4.64
C GLN A 466 -4.08 -21.19 -6.06
N LEU A 467 -3.27 -20.84 -7.06
CA LEU A 467 -3.57 -21.20 -8.44
C LEU A 467 -3.64 -22.74 -8.48
N GLN A 468 -4.81 -23.28 -8.79
CA GLN A 468 -4.97 -24.74 -8.96
C GLN A 468 -4.14 -25.14 -10.19
N ASN A 469 -3.30 -26.17 -10.01
CA ASN A 469 -2.46 -26.77 -11.07
C ASN A 469 -3.31 -27.36 -12.19
#